data_c5fe12542b6374253e89f259752a7ba3
#
_entry.id   c5fe12542b6374253e89f259752a7ba3
#
_cell.length_a   1.000
_cell.length_b   1.000
_cell.length_c   1.000
_cell.angle_alpha   90.00
_cell.angle_beta   90.00
_cell.angle_gamma   90.00
#
_symmetry.space_group_name_H-M   'P 1'
#
loop_
_entity.id
_entity.type
_entity.pdbx_description
1 polymer ?
#
loop_
_entity_poly.entity_id
_entity_poly.type
_entity_poly.pdbx_seq_one_letter_code
_entity_poly.pdbx_strand_id
1 'polypeptide(L)'
;MASDFHSHSRKSAARALVSGFAADTSTSFQAHPWDAAEPLQISDLTEIAAIGEIGLDKVKGPDFEIQLRRFEELLQLAEKAQKSVVIHCVRAWDELLEFRKRFPAQNWLIHGFRGSPELAEQLRKQGFYLSLGIPGIERLLHPGFSLEKIGFETDDNDITIEEILARAAEKMQIPVSEIETVTDRNFEEFLCLNASRERSC
;
A
#
# COMPACT_ATOMS: atom_id res chain seq x y z
N MET A 1 16.63 -7.73 4.19
CA MET A 1 16.16 -6.83 5.30
C MET A 1 14.65 -6.75 5.15
N ALA A 2 13.91 -7.04 6.24
CA ALA A 2 12.44 -7.09 6.17
C ALA A 2 11.84 -5.72 5.81
N SER A 3 10.90 -5.69 4.86
CA SER A 3 10.19 -4.49 4.43
C SER A 3 8.75 -4.51 4.91
N ASP A 4 8.35 -3.48 5.65
CA ASP A 4 6.99 -3.23 6.11
C ASP A 4 6.30 -2.24 5.15
N PHE A 5 5.30 -2.72 4.42
CA PHE A 5 4.65 -1.96 3.35
C PHE A 5 3.71 -0.88 3.86
N HIS A 6 3.22 -1.01 5.08
CA HIS A 6 2.39 0.00 5.74
C HIS A 6 2.42 -0.15 7.25
N SER A 7 2.69 0.94 7.96
CA SER A 7 2.67 0.98 9.42
C SER A 7 2.28 2.38 9.91
N HIS A 8 1.64 2.46 11.06
CA HIS A 8 1.38 3.71 11.78
C HIS A 8 2.47 4.03 12.82
N SER A 9 3.48 3.17 12.96
CA SER A 9 4.59 3.41 13.90
C SER A 9 5.89 2.75 13.43
N ARG A 10 7.03 3.32 13.85
CA ARG A 10 8.36 2.71 13.63
C ARG A 10 8.65 1.74 14.75
N LYS A 11 8.23 0.48 14.61
CA LYS A 11 8.39 -0.55 15.64
C LYS A 11 9.63 -1.42 15.48
N SER A 12 10.25 -1.47 14.30
CA SER A 12 11.41 -2.32 14.03
C SER A 12 12.53 -1.58 13.31
N ALA A 13 13.72 -2.20 13.27
CA ALA A 13 14.85 -1.75 12.45
C ALA A 13 14.68 -2.05 10.93
N ALA A 14 13.56 -2.67 10.55
CA ALA A 14 13.21 -2.96 9.17
C ALA A 14 12.92 -1.67 8.38
N ARG A 15 13.01 -1.76 7.06
CA ARG A 15 12.49 -0.70 6.19
C ARG A 15 10.97 -0.68 6.33
N ALA A 16 10.41 0.47 6.68
CA ALA A 16 8.96 0.61 6.83
C ALA A 16 8.47 1.85 6.07
N LEU A 17 7.31 1.73 5.42
CA LEU A 17 6.56 2.88 4.94
C LEU A 17 5.59 3.31 6.03
N VAL A 18 5.93 4.36 6.74
CA VAL A 18 5.19 4.84 7.91
C VAL A 18 4.22 5.94 7.51
N SER A 19 2.93 5.76 7.76
CA SER A 19 1.93 6.81 7.62
C SER A 19 2.13 7.89 8.68
N GLY A 20 2.27 9.15 8.26
CA GLY A 20 2.50 10.23 9.18
C GLY A 20 2.70 11.59 8.50
N PHE A 21 2.91 12.61 9.34
CA PHE A 21 3.07 13.99 8.91
C PHE A 21 4.53 14.45 8.83
N ALA A 22 5.47 13.66 9.30
CA ALA A 22 6.90 13.99 9.22
C ALA A 22 7.41 13.64 7.82
N ALA A 23 7.91 14.64 7.09
CA ALA A 23 8.49 14.42 5.76
C ALA A 23 9.86 13.75 5.92
N ASP A 24 9.95 12.49 5.54
CA ASP A 24 11.21 11.79 5.29
C ASP A 24 10.98 10.67 4.24
N THR A 25 12.07 10.10 3.74
CA THR A 25 12.03 9.09 2.66
C THR A 25 11.41 7.75 3.06
N SER A 26 11.00 7.60 4.29
CA SER A 26 10.30 6.42 4.83
C SER A 26 8.86 6.72 5.23
N THR A 27 8.34 7.91 4.94
CA THR A 27 6.97 8.28 5.29
C THR A 27 6.06 8.39 4.07
N SER A 28 4.77 8.12 4.29
CA SER A 28 3.70 8.46 3.36
C SER A 28 2.91 9.67 3.89
N PHE A 29 2.50 10.53 2.96
CA PHE A 29 1.59 11.63 3.27
C PHE A 29 0.18 11.07 3.45
N GLN A 30 -0.35 11.14 4.67
CA GLN A 30 -1.65 10.58 5.02
C GLN A 30 -2.79 11.57 4.81
N ALA A 31 -3.87 11.12 4.15
CA ALA A 31 -5.16 11.81 4.08
C ALA A 31 -6.28 10.75 4.01
N HIS A 32 -6.55 10.15 5.17
CA HIS A 32 -7.43 8.99 5.29
C HIS A 32 -8.86 9.32 4.79
N PRO A 33 -9.60 8.40 4.14
CA PRO A 33 -10.96 8.64 3.66
C PRO A 33 -11.95 9.03 4.76
N TRP A 34 -11.69 8.66 6.01
CA TRP A 34 -12.54 9.06 7.14
C TRP A 34 -12.45 10.56 7.44
N ASP A 35 -11.34 11.20 7.08
CA ASP A 35 -11.08 12.63 7.28
C ASP A 35 -11.26 13.42 5.96
N ALA A 36 -11.92 12.84 4.95
CA ALA A 36 -12.03 13.44 3.63
C ALA A 36 -12.77 14.80 3.60
N ALA A 37 -13.57 15.10 4.62
CA ALA A 37 -14.24 16.39 4.78
C ALA A 37 -13.34 17.48 5.38
N GLU A 38 -12.22 17.09 6.03
CA GLU A 38 -11.31 18.02 6.66
C GLU A 38 -10.46 18.78 5.61
N PRO A 39 -10.05 20.02 5.91
CA PRO A 39 -9.15 20.75 5.03
C PRO A 39 -7.84 19.99 4.78
N LEU A 40 -7.46 19.84 3.51
CA LEU A 40 -6.21 19.19 3.16
C LEU A 40 -5.03 20.13 3.47
N GLN A 41 -4.15 19.70 4.37
CA GLN A 41 -2.90 20.39 4.67
C GLN A 41 -1.75 19.70 3.92
N ILE A 42 -1.37 20.24 2.78
CA ILE A 42 -0.30 19.68 1.95
C ILE A 42 1.03 20.22 2.46
N SER A 43 1.88 19.33 2.96
CA SER A 43 3.29 19.60 3.25
C SER A 43 4.15 19.50 1.98
N ASP A 44 5.45 19.77 2.10
CA ASP A 44 6.38 19.48 1.01
C ASP A 44 6.41 17.98 0.71
N LEU A 45 6.07 17.61 -0.53
CA LEU A 45 6.00 16.24 -0.99
C LEU A 45 7.32 15.71 -1.55
N THR A 46 8.37 16.51 -1.62
CA THR A 46 9.66 16.10 -2.20
C THR A 46 10.32 15.00 -1.39
N GLU A 47 10.24 15.09 -0.06
CA GLU A 47 10.92 14.20 0.87
C GLU A 47 10.10 12.95 1.26
N ILE A 48 8.83 12.84 0.84
CA ILE A 48 8.01 11.67 1.19
C ILE A 48 8.17 10.53 0.17
N ALA A 49 8.05 9.29 0.63
CA ALA A 49 8.17 8.11 -0.23
C ALA A 49 6.91 7.86 -1.07
N ALA A 50 5.72 8.05 -0.50
CA ALA A 50 4.44 7.77 -1.15
C ALA A 50 3.34 8.74 -0.67
N ILE A 51 2.21 8.80 -1.37
CA ILE A 51 0.98 9.45 -0.91
C ILE A 51 0.01 8.38 -0.44
N GLY A 52 -0.40 8.47 0.78
CA GLY A 52 -1.30 7.52 1.47
C GLY A 52 -1.01 7.52 2.98
N GLU A 53 -1.92 7.07 3.71
CA GLU A 53 -3.13 6.31 3.37
C GLU A 53 -4.21 7.23 2.80
N ILE A 54 -4.66 6.97 1.58
CA ILE A 54 -5.78 7.64 0.90
C ILE A 54 -6.79 6.58 0.45
N GLY A 55 -8.00 6.95 0.05
CA GLY A 55 -8.89 5.91 -0.49
C GLY A 55 -10.37 6.13 -0.28
N LEU A 56 -11.10 4.99 -0.22
CA LEU A 56 -12.57 4.95 -0.21
C LEU A 56 -13.08 3.93 0.81
N ASP A 57 -14.03 4.34 1.64
CA ASP A 57 -14.69 3.48 2.63
C ASP A 57 -16.21 3.69 2.59
N LYS A 58 -16.97 2.69 2.09
CA LYS A 58 -18.45 2.73 2.07
C LYS A 58 -19.09 2.44 3.42
N VAL A 59 -18.29 2.19 4.47
CA VAL A 59 -18.80 1.82 5.81
C VAL A 59 -18.59 2.94 6.82
N LYS A 60 -17.47 3.67 6.69
CA LYS A 60 -17.06 4.73 7.62
C LYS A 60 -16.68 6.02 6.89
N GLY A 61 -16.59 7.10 7.66
CA GLY A 61 -16.18 8.40 7.16
C GLY A 61 -17.38 9.29 6.76
N PRO A 62 -17.10 10.44 6.12
CA PRO A 62 -18.12 11.35 5.60
C PRO A 62 -18.85 10.74 4.40
N ASP A 63 -19.81 11.51 3.87
CA ASP A 63 -20.55 11.15 2.65
C ASP A 63 -19.61 10.65 1.55
N PHE A 64 -20.03 9.58 0.86
CA PHE A 64 -19.19 8.88 -0.11
C PHE A 64 -18.79 9.78 -1.29
N GLU A 65 -19.63 10.72 -1.70
CA GLU A 65 -19.32 11.71 -2.73
C GLU A 65 -18.19 12.67 -2.30
N ILE A 66 -18.07 12.96 -1.00
CA ILE A 66 -16.96 13.74 -0.44
C ILE A 66 -15.68 12.93 -0.53
N GLN A 67 -15.73 11.63 -0.18
CA GLN A 67 -14.58 10.73 -0.29
C GLN A 67 -14.11 10.59 -1.76
N LEU A 68 -15.05 10.43 -2.72
CA LEU A 68 -14.72 10.32 -4.15
C LEU A 68 -13.98 11.56 -4.67
N ARG A 69 -14.47 12.75 -4.32
CA ARG A 69 -13.79 14.01 -4.72
C ARG A 69 -12.41 14.13 -4.09
N ARG A 70 -12.29 13.86 -2.80
CA ARG A 70 -11.01 13.91 -2.09
C ARG A 70 -10.02 12.89 -2.66
N PHE A 71 -10.47 11.70 -2.94
CA PHE A 71 -9.63 10.65 -3.50
C PHE A 71 -9.09 11.05 -4.89
N GLU A 72 -9.92 11.64 -5.74
CA GLU A 72 -9.50 12.15 -7.03
C GLU A 72 -8.47 13.28 -6.90
N GLU A 73 -8.68 14.26 -6.01
CA GLU A 73 -7.72 15.33 -5.73
C GLU A 73 -6.35 14.77 -5.32
N LEU A 74 -6.34 13.75 -4.47
CA LEU A 74 -5.10 13.12 -3.98
C LEU A 74 -4.40 12.27 -5.06
N LEU A 75 -5.16 11.63 -5.93
CA LEU A 75 -4.59 10.93 -7.09
C LEU A 75 -3.95 11.89 -8.09
N GLN A 76 -4.57 13.04 -8.36
CA GLN A 76 -4.00 14.10 -9.18
C GLN A 76 -2.72 14.66 -8.55
N LEU A 77 -2.71 14.83 -7.23
CA LEU A 77 -1.53 15.26 -6.48
C LEU A 77 -0.40 14.23 -6.59
N ALA A 78 -0.72 12.93 -6.43
CA ALA A 78 0.25 11.85 -6.57
C ALA A 78 0.83 11.77 -7.98
N GLU A 79 0.00 11.95 -9.01
CA GLU A 79 0.43 11.97 -10.40
C GLU A 79 1.39 13.15 -10.65
N LYS A 80 1.02 14.35 -10.21
CA LYS A 80 1.87 15.55 -10.33
C LYS A 80 3.20 15.40 -9.59
N ALA A 81 3.18 14.81 -8.38
CA ALA A 81 4.37 14.57 -7.57
C ALA A 81 5.15 13.32 -8.01
N GLN A 82 4.63 12.54 -8.95
CA GLN A 82 5.20 11.26 -9.41
C GLN A 82 5.43 10.27 -8.26
N LYS A 83 4.50 10.19 -7.32
CA LYS A 83 4.58 9.32 -6.14
C LYS A 83 3.65 8.11 -6.29
N SER A 84 4.08 6.99 -5.73
CA SER A 84 3.23 5.82 -5.50
C SER A 84 2.13 6.13 -4.49
N VAL A 85 1.05 5.36 -4.48
CA VAL A 85 -0.07 5.59 -3.56
C VAL A 85 -0.38 4.36 -2.70
N VAL A 86 -0.63 4.59 -1.42
CA VAL A 86 -1.12 3.59 -0.46
C VAL A 86 -2.60 3.81 -0.25
N ILE A 87 -3.39 2.76 -0.46
CA ILE A 87 -4.84 2.84 -0.61
C ILE A 87 -5.57 2.03 0.44
N HIS A 88 -6.44 2.72 1.16
CA HIS A 88 -7.52 2.16 1.95
C HIS A 88 -8.73 1.88 1.05
N CYS A 89 -9.23 0.65 1.00
CA CYS A 89 -10.41 0.33 0.22
C CYS A 89 -11.36 -0.61 0.96
N VAL A 90 -12.51 -0.09 1.36
CA VAL A 90 -13.57 -0.86 2.01
C VAL A 90 -14.84 -0.83 1.17
N ARG A 91 -15.18 -1.98 0.55
CA ARG A 91 -16.40 -2.18 -0.26
C ARG A 91 -16.57 -1.21 -1.45
N ALA A 92 -15.49 -0.57 -1.92
CA ALA A 92 -15.50 0.41 -3.02
C ALA A 92 -14.65 -0.05 -4.22
N TRP A 93 -14.68 -1.35 -4.52
CA TRP A 93 -13.82 -1.96 -5.55
C TRP A 93 -14.12 -1.47 -6.96
N ASP A 94 -15.39 -1.27 -7.30
CA ASP A 94 -15.78 -0.82 -8.63
C ASP A 94 -15.28 0.59 -8.89
N GLU A 95 -15.47 1.50 -7.93
CA GLU A 95 -15.00 2.88 -8.01
C GLU A 95 -13.46 2.93 -8.05
N LEU A 96 -12.80 2.11 -7.22
CA LEU A 96 -11.35 2.02 -7.23
C LEU A 96 -10.80 1.61 -8.60
N LEU A 97 -11.43 0.62 -9.23
CA LEU A 97 -11.04 0.14 -10.57
C LEU A 97 -11.30 1.18 -11.66
N GLU A 98 -12.37 1.98 -11.56
CA GLU A 98 -12.61 3.10 -12.49
C GLU A 98 -11.54 4.20 -12.31
N PHE A 99 -11.16 4.55 -11.09
CA PHE A 99 -10.04 5.46 -10.85
C PHE A 99 -8.72 4.90 -11.38
N ARG A 100 -8.46 3.61 -11.22
CA ARG A 100 -7.24 2.98 -11.73
C ARG A 100 -7.09 3.13 -13.25
N LYS A 101 -8.20 3.05 -14.01
CA LYS A 101 -8.19 3.29 -15.46
C LYS A 101 -7.82 4.74 -15.82
N ARG A 102 -8.25 5.69 -15.00
CA ARG A 102 -8.00 7.13 -15.22
C ARG A 102 -6.58 7.54 -14.80
N PHE A 103 -6.00 6.86 -13.81
CA PHE A 103 -4.67 7.13 -13.25
C PHE A 103 -3.75 5.90 -13.36
N PRO A 104 -3.33 5.51 -14.58
CA PRO A 104 -2.57 4.28 -14.79
C PRO A 104 -1.07 4.39 -14.47
N ALA A 105 -0.54 5.61 -14.32
CA ALA A 105 0.90 5.84 -14.28
C ALA A 105 1.55 5.51 -12.93
N GLN A 106 0.82 5.67 -11.82
CA GLN A 106 1.37 5.43 -10.48
C GLN A 106 1.36 3.95 -10.12
N ASN A 107 2.23 3.54 -9.19
CA ASN A 107 2.08 2.29 -8.48
C ASN A 107 1.07 2.44 -7.33
N TRP A 108 0.16 1.49 -7.23
CA TRP A 108 -0.92 1.48 -6.26
C TRP A 108 -0.77 0.27 -5.35
N LEU A 109 -0.68 0.52 -4.04
CA LEU A 109 -0.69 -0.49 -3.00
C LEU A 109 -2.04 -0.47 -2.29
N ILE A 110 -2.76 -1.57 -2.28
CA ILE A 110 -3.92 -1.75 -1.42
C ILE A 110 -3.41 -2.32 -0.11
N HIS A 111 -3.48 -1.52 0.97
CA HIS A 111 -3.09 -1.98 2.29
C HIS A 111 -4.21 -2.79 2.96
N GLY A 112 -3.88 -3.57 3.99
CA GLY A 112 -4.85 -4.34 4.77
C GLY A 112 -5.64 -5.36 3.95
N PHE A 113 -5.10 -5.84 2.82
CA PHE A 113 -5.87 -6.68 1.91
C PHE A 113 -6.22 -8.03 2.54
N ARG A 114 -7.52 -8.35 2.58
CA ARG A 114 -8.10 -9.61 3.09
C ARG A 114 -9.27 -10.11 2.23
N GLY A 115 -9.25 -9.75 0.94
CA GLY A 115 -10.22 -10.20 -0.06
C GLY A 115 -10.09 -11.67 -0.42
N SER A 116 -10.87 -12.12 -1.41
CA SER A 116 -10.76 -13.49 -1.90
C SER A 116 -9.53 -13.68 -2.80
N PRO A 117 -9.05 -14.93 -3.01
CA PRO A 117 -7.97 -15.21 -3.96
C PRO A 117 -8.25 -14.72 -5.38
N GLU A 118 -9.49 -14.82 -5.84
CA GLU A 118 -9.91 -14.37 -7.18
C GLU A 118 -9.80 -12.85 -7.30
N LEU A 119 -10.20 -12.10 -6.26
CA LEU A 119 -10.06 -10.64 -6.22
C LEU A 119 -8.58 -10.24 -6.16
N ALA A 120 -7.78 -10.93 -5.36
CA ALA A 120 -6.33 -10.69 -5.29
C ALA A 120 -5.68 -10.85 -6.66
N GLU A 121 -5.99 -11.92 -7.38
CA GLU A 121 -5.46 -12.18 -8.71
C GLU A 121 -5.95 -11.15 -9.74
N GLN A 122 -7.22 -10.75 -9.70
CA GLN A 122 -7.76 -9.69 -10.55
C GLN A 122 -7.04 -8.37 -10.36
N LEU A 123 -6.84 -7.95 -9.10
CA LEU A 123 -6.16 -6.69 -8.77
C LEU A 123 -4.69 -6.72 -9.19
N ARG A 124 -3.97 -7.80 -8.92
CA ARG A 124 -2.57 -7.96 -9.35
C ARG A 124 -2.40 -7.88 -10.86
N LYS A 125 -3.30 -8.51 -11.65
CA LYS A 125 -3.32 -8.40 -13.12
C LYS A 125 -3.54 -6.97 -13.61
N GLN A 126 -4.20 -6.13 -12.83
CA GLN A 126 -4.37 -4.70 -13.10
C GLN A 126 -3.22 -3.83 -12.56
N GLY A 127 -2.15 -4.45 -12.06
CA GLY A 127 -0.94 -3.79 -11.63
C GLY A 127 -0.94 -3.29 -10.19
N PHE A 128 -1.94 -3.67 -9.37
CA PHE A 128 -1.92 -3.35 -7.95
C PHE A 128 -0.91 -4.20 -7.19
N TYR A 129 -0.26 -3.57 -6.21
CA TYR A 129 0.39 -4.25 -5.10
C TYR A 129 -0.64 -4.48 -3.99
N LEU A 130 -0.48 -5.55 -3.24
CA LEU A 130 -1.33 -5.88 -2.09
C LEU A 130 -0.46 -6.11 -0.87
N SER A 131 -0.72 -5.45 0.25
CA SER A 131 -0.06 -5.78 1.50
C SER A 131 -0.98 -6.55 2.43
N LEU A 132 -0.41 -7.54 3.11
CA LEU A 132 -1.10 -8.53 3.90
C LEU A 132 -0.65 -8.43 5.36
N GLY A 133 -1.57 -8.09 6.24
CA GLY A 133 -1.45 -8.41 7.66
C GLY A 133 -1.89 -9.85 7.95
N ILE A 134 -1.90 -10.27 9.22
CA ILE A 134 -2.26 -11.65 9.61
C ILE A 134 -3.58 -12.15 8.98
N PRO A 135 -4.69 -11.38 8.97
CA PRO A 135 -5.93 -11.87 8.35
C PRO A 135 -5.80 -12.16 6.85
N GLY A 136 -5.02 -11.36 6.11
CA GLY A 136 -4.75 -11.58 4.70
C GLY A 136 -3.89 -12.82 4.47
N ILE A 137 -2.85 -13.01 5.27
CA ILE A 137 -1.98 -14.20 5.26
C ILE A 137 -2.82 -15.48 5.45
N GLU A 138 -3.64 -15.51 6.51
CA GLU A 138 -4.47 -16.68 6.81
C GLU A 138 -5.44 -17.04 5.69
N ARG A 139 -5.93 -16.04 4.98
CA ARG A 139 -6.91 -16.20 3.93
C ARG A 139 -6.32 -16.61 2.58
N LEU A 140 -5.14 -16.07 2.24
CA LEU A 140 -4.60 -16.16 0.88
C LEU A 140 -3.42 -17.13 0.75
N LEU A 141 -2.52 -17.15 1.75
CA LEU A 141 -1.27 -17.86 1.57
C LEU A 141 -1.42 -19.37 1.74
N HIS A 142 -0.79 -20.09 0.83
CA HIS A 142 -0.66 -21.54 0.80
C HIS A 142 0.62 -21.92 0.01
N PRO A 143 1.12 -23.17 0.09
CA PRO A 143 2.23 -23.60 -0.74
C PRO A 143 1.95 -23.37 -2.23
N GLY A 144 2.87 -22.71 -2.92
CA GLY A 144 2.75 -22.37 -4.35
C GLY A 144 2.00 -21.07 -4.66
N PHE A 145 1.54 -20.31 -3.65
CA PHE A 145 1.01 -18.96 -3.87
C PHE A 145 2.10 -18.03 -4.42
N SER A 146 1.79 -17.23 -5.45
CA SER A 146 2.75 -16.29 -6.02
C SER A 146 2.88 -15.03 -5.18
N LEU A 147 4.09 -14.68 -4.78
CA LEU A 147 4.41 -13.44 -4.07
C LEU A 147 4.64 -12.23 -4.99
N GLU A 148 4.43 -12.35 -6.30
CA GLU A 148 4.52 -11.20 -7.20
C GLU A 148 3.56 -10.08 -6.76
N LYS A 149 4.07 -8.84 -6.60
CA LYS A 149 3.32 -7.68 -6.11
C LYS A 149 2.63 -7.89 -4.75
N ILE A 150 3.13 -8.80 -3.94
CA ILE A 150 2.69 -8.99 -2.56
C ILE A 150 3.71 -8.36 -1.62
N GLY A 151 3.20 -7.62 -0.64
CA GLY A 151 3.93 -7.13 0.53
C GLY A 151 3.29 -7.61 1.82
N PHE A 152 3.96 -7.32 2.91
CA PHE A 152 3.45 -7.57 4.26
C PHE A 152 3.47 -6.27 5.06
N GLU A 153 2.61 -6.19 6.07
CA GLU A 153 2.44 -4.97 6.85
C GLU A 153 2.08 -5.26 8.30
N THR A 154 2.47 -4.34 9.15
CA THR A 154 2.05 -4.35 10.56
C THR A 154 0.81 -3.50 10.83
N ASP A 155 0.56 -2.49 9.99
CA ASP A 155 -0.52 -1.52 10.13
C ASP A 155 -0.49 -0.87 11.55
N ASP A 156 -1.59 -0.89 12.29
CA ASP A 156 -1.69 -0.42 13.68
C ASP A 156 -1.51 -1.53 14.73
N ASN A 157 -1.25 -2.77 14.30
CA ASN A 157 -1.14 -3.93 15.20
C ASN A 157 0.15 -3.91 16.00
N ASP A 158 0.08 -4.43 17.24
CA ASP A 158 1.24 -4.60 18.11
C ASP A 158 1.98 -5.92 17.83
N ILE A 159 2.52 -6.01 16.62
CA ILE A 159 3.28 -7.14 16.09
C ILE A 159 4.47 -6.61 15.30
N THR A 160 5.55 -7.36 15.20
CA THR A 160 6.70 -7.00 14.37
C THR A 160 6.57 -7.54 12.95
N ILE A 161 7.26 -6.91 11.98
CA ILE A 161 7.24 -7.41 10.60
C ILE A 161 7.92 -8.79 10.50
N GLU A 162 8.91 -9.06 11.35
CA GLU A 162 9.57 -10.36 11.43
C GLU A 162 8.61 -11.47 11.84
N GLU A 163 7.70 -11.20 12.77
CA GLU A 163 6.64 -12.16 13.20
C GLU A 163 5.63 -12.39 12.05
N ILE A 164 5.26 -11.33 11.32
CA ILE A 164 4.39 -11.41 10.13
C ILE A 164 5.05 -12.28 9.06
N LEU A 165 6.33 -12.05 8.75
CA LEU A 165 7.07 -12.83 7.76
C LEU A 165 7.26 -14.29 8.19
N ALA A 166 7.50 -14.55 9.47
CA ALA A 166 7.56 -15.90 10.00
C ALA A 166 6.23 -16.64 9.80
N ARG A 167 5.10 -15.96 10.04
CA ARG A 167 3.78 -16.54 9.82
C ARG A 167 3.51 -16.81 8.33
N ALA A 168 3.92 -15.92 7.44
CA ALA A 168 3.82 -16.12 5.99
C ALA A 168 4.66 -17.33 5.53
N ALA A 169 5.89 -17.46 6.05
CA ALA A 169 6.80 -18.57 5.76
C ALA A 169 6.21 -19.93 6.17
N GLU A 170 5.61 -20.00 7.37
CA GLU A 170 4.91 -21.18 7.85
C GLU A 170 3.77 -21.58 6.91
N LYS A 171 2.93 -20.63 6.50
CA LYS A 171 1.79 -20.86 5.60
C LYS A 171 2.21 -21.32 4.20
N MET A 172 3.28 -20.76 3.69
CA MET A 172 3.80 -21.07 2.35
C MET A 172 4.74 -22.28 2.33
N GLN A 173 5.22 -22.73 3.48
CA GLN A 173 6.22 -23.81 3.64
C GLN A 173 7.53 -23.51 2.90
N ILE A 174 7.98 -22.26 2.94
CA ILE A 174 9.27 -21.80 2.40
C ILE A 174 10.06 -21.04 3.46
N PRO A 175 11.39 -20.89 3.29
CA PRO A 175 12.21 -20.10 4.23
C PRO A 175 11.77 -18.64 4.32
N VAL A 176 11.87 -18.03 5.50
CA VAL A 176 11.63 -16.59 5.72
C VAL A 176 12.52 -15.74 4.79
N SER A 177 13.78 -16.13 4.60
CA SER A 177 14.73 -15.42 3.74
C SER A 177 14.29 -15.35 2.26
N GLU A 178 13.55 -16.34 1.79
CA GLU A 178 12.99 -16.31 0.43
C GLU A 178 11.84 -15.29 0.34
N ILE A 179 10.96 -15.26 1.34
CA ILE A 179 9.90 -14.25 1.43
C ILE A 179 10.51 -12.85 1.50
N GLU A 180 11.47 -12.61 2.41
CA GLU A 180 12.17 -11.33 2.52
C GLU A 180 12.74 -10.87 1.18
N THR A 181 13.44 -11.77 0.47
CA THR A 181 14.06 -11.45 -0.80
C THR A 181 13.04 -10.96 -1.84
N VAL A 182 11.91 -11.65 -1.94
CA VAL A 182 10.87 -11.30 -2.92
C VAL A 182 10.14 -10.01 -2.51
N THR A 183 9.78 -9.89 -1.25
CA THR A 183 9.01 -8.73 -0.77
C THR A 183 9.85 -7.46 -0.68
N ASP A 184 11.14 -7.55 -0.36
CA ASP A 184 12.06 -6.42 -0.43
C ASP A 184 12.17 -5.87 -1.87
N ARG A 185 12.26 -6.76 -2.87
CA ARG A 185 12.22 -6.35 -4.27
C ARG A 185 10.89 -5.69 -4.62
N ASN A 186 9.75 -6.29 -4.24
CA ASN A 186 8.44 -5.72 -4.48
C ASN A 186 8.29 -4.33 -3.84
N PHE A 187 8.87 -4.12 -2.65
CA PHE A 187 8.86 -2.84 -1.97
C PHE A 187 9.64 -1.77 -2.74
N GLU A 188 10.84 -2.12 -3.22
CA GLU A 188 11.65 -1.23 -4.05
C GLU A 188 10.94 -0.89 -5.36
N GLU A 189 10.39 -1.89 -6.05
CA GLU A 189 9.63 -1.69 -7.28
C GLU A 189 8.38 -0.82 -7.05
N PHE A 190 7.69 -1.00 -5.93
CA PHE A 190 6.54 -0.17 -5.55
C PHE A 190 6.94 1.30 -5.40
N LEU A 191 8.06 1.59 -4.74
CA LEU A 191 8.51 2.96 -4.48
C LEU A 191 9.29 3.59 -5.65
N CYS A 192 9.84 2.81 -6.57
CA CYS A 192 10.81 3.24 -7.59
C CYS A 192 10.20 3.76 -8.90
N LEU A 193 8.99 4.33 -8.93
CA LEU A 193 8.44 4.95 -10.16
C LEU A 193 9.40 5.97 -10.83
N ASN A 194 10.30 6.57 -10.09
CA ASN A 194 11.16 7.64 -10.58
C ASN A 194 12.54 7.18 -11.09
N ALA A 195 13.04 6.01 -10.66
CA ALA A 195 14.38 5.55 -11.02
C ALA A 195 14.51 5.09 -12.49
N SER A 196 13.39 4.76 -13.16
CA SER A 196 13.37 4.31 -14.55
C SER A 196 13.31 5.45 -15.58
N ARG A 197 12.89 6.66 -15.17
CA ARG A 197 12.82 7.82 -16.08
C ARG A 197 14.13 8.59 -16.19
N GLU A 198 14.98 8.57 -15.16
CA GLU A 198 16.30 9.22 -15.19
C GLU A 198 17.37 8.41 -15.94
N ARG A 199 17.10 7.14 -16.26
CA ARG A 199 18.02 6.28 -17.03
C ARG A 199 17.72 6.22 -18.54
N SER A 200 16.80 7.04 -19.03
CA SER A 200 16.43 7.13 -20.44
C SER A 200 16.75 8.49 -21.08
N CYS A 201 17.70 9.26 -20.50
CA CYS A 201 18.28 10.48 -21.10
C CYS A 201 19.75 10.24 -21.44
#